data_8fe101bed1af3fcdf724fcf3f644a594
#
_entry.id   8fe101bed1af3fcdf724fcf3f644a594
#
_cell.length_a   1.000
_cell.length_b   1.000
_cell.length_c   1.000
_cell.angle_alpha   90.00
_cell.angle_beta   90.00
_cell.angle_gamma   90.00
#
_symmetry.space_group_name_H-M   'P 1'
#
loop_
_entity.id
_entity.type
_entity.pdbx_description
1 polymer ?
#
loop_
_entity_poly.entity_id
_entity_poly.type
_entity_poly.pdbx_seq_one_letter_code
_entity_poly.pdbx_strand_id
1 'polypeptide(L)'
;MANSKDDSTDSVQFFEGVEKLLEIWFTSNSSINRKQGDLRQIPQWKWQSLLKIVRCEIISICHTEHVDAYVLREQKIKFVNIFLCDRCFLRYCCQVFNTRLLQIILQIIQLISLFQNVFYSRKNYKKPELQISPHQAFEEEVALLDTFFPAGEAYCLGSVDSDCWYLYTLNREKSVDEPSEPDQTLEILMTHLDPEVMALFTRDVCSSADEATQKSGIDKLIPNMIIDDFLFEPCGYSMNGISKNGNYMTIHITPEPEFSYVSFESNIPETSYEEIIRRVLNTFKPKKFVVTIFANKESIAASCPRDLEQTDYLKCSGDWLRTDVQYCRFKNYDLTCAFYSRFPS
;
A
#
# COMPACT_ATOMS: atom_id res chain seq x y z
N MET A 1 -47.72 10.79 -30.43
CA MET A 1 -46.57 11.61 -30.03
C MET A 1 -46.22 11.22 -28.61
N ALA A 2 -45.32 10.32 -28.46
CA ALA A 2 -44.82 9.87 -27.16
C ALA A 2 -43.45 10.51 -26.94
N ASN A 3 -43.37 11.39 -25.95
CA ASN A 3 -42.10 12.00 -25.50
C ASN A 3 -41.27 10.93 -24.79
N SER A 4 -40.18 10.52 -25.41
CA SER A 4 -39.09 9.84 -24.73
C SER A 4 -38.35 10.86 -23.88
N LYS A 5 -38.50 10.79 -22.58
CA LYS A 5 -37.59 11.43 -21.64
C LYS A 5 -36.27 10.65 -21.68
N ASP A 6 -35.23 11.30 -22.17
CA ASP A 6 -33.85 10.92 -21.93
C ASP A 6 -33.57 11.09 -20.43
N ASP A 7 -33.59 9.99 -19.70
CA ASP A 7 -33.01 9.88 -18.37
C ASP A 7 -31.49 9.59 -18.49
N SER A 8 -30.74 10.62 -18.90
CA SER A 8 -29.30 10.65 -18.67
C SER A 8 -29.05 11.16 -17.25
N THR A 9 -29.36 10.35 -16.25
CA THR A 9 -28.76 10.50 -14.94
C THR A 9 -27.30 10.08 -15.10
N ASP A 10 -26.40 11.07 -15.16
CA ASP A 10 -24.99 10.89 -14.84
C ASP A 10 -24.93 10.27 -13.44
N SER A 11 -24.84 8.95 -13.39
CA SER A 11 -24.51 8.24 -12.17
C SER A 11 -23.08 8.64 -11.83
N VAL A 12 -22.92 9.57 -10.90
CA VAL A 12 -21.64 9.85 -10.25
C VAL A 12 -21.11 8.48 -9.82
N GLN A 13 -20.10 7.97 -10.53
CA GLN A 13 -19.57 6.66 -10.28
C GLN A 13 -18.99 6.68 -8.86
N PHE A 14 -19.65 5.97 -7.94
CA PHE A 14 -19.22 5.87 -6.54
C PHE A 14 -17.79 5.31 -6.49
N PHE A 15 -16.90 6.01 -5.81
CA PHE A 15 -15.51 5.62 -5.67
C PHE A 15 -15.08 5.73 -4.20
N GLU A 16 -14.72 4.61 -3.62
CA GLU A 16 -14.07 4.53 -2.31
C GLU A 16 -12.61 4.11 -2.52
N GLY A 17 -11.69 5.05 -2.30
CA GLY A 17 -10.27 4.95 -2.65
C GLY A 17 -9.42 4.09 -1.71
N VAL A 18 -10.02 3.08 -1.05
CA VAL A 18 -9.26 2.14 -0.20
C VAL A 18 -8.23 1.41 -1.04
N GLU A 19 -6.98 1.53 -0.61
CA GLU A 19 -5.84 0.92 -1.26
C GLU A 19 -5.78 -0.58 -0.98
N LYS A 20 -5.33 -1.32 -1.99
CA LYS A 20 -4.99 -2.73 -1.91
C LYS A 20 -3.52 -2.89 -2.18
N LEU A 21 -2.85 -3.51 -1.26
CA LEU A 21 -1.44 -3.83 -1.36
C LEU A 21 -1.27 -5.29 -1.72
N LEU A 22 -0.47 -5.56 -2.74
CA LEU A 22 0.00 -6.90 -3.05
C LEU A 22 1.52 -6.90 -3.12
N GLU A 23 2.15 -7.70 -2.30
CA GLU A 23 3.58 -7.93 -2.32
C GLU A 23 3.88 -9.40 -2.57
N ILE A 24 4.80 -9.69 -3.49
CA ILE A 24 5.16 -11.04 -3.88
C ILE A 24 6.67 -11.18 -3.80
N TRP A 25 7.12 -12.14 -3.02
CA TRP A 25 8.52 -12.52 -2.85
C TRP A 25 8.84 -13.75 -3.67
N PHE A 26 9.98 -13.72 -4.35
CA PHE A 26 10.45 -14.80 -5.23
C PHE A 26 11.76 -15.38 -4.71
N THR A 27 11.92 -16.70 -4.80
CA THR A 27 13.21 -17.33 -4.56
C THR A 27 14.07 -17.27 -5.81
N SER A 28 15.33 -16.88 -5.69
CA SER A 28 16.30 -17.19 -6.74
C SER A 28 16.59 -18.70 -6.67
N ASN A 29 16.36 -19.43 -7.77
CA ASN A 29 16.85 -20.80 -7.87
C ASN A 29 18.35 -20.82 -7.52
N SER A 30 18.76 -21.65 -6.59
CA SER A 30 20.14 -21.75 -6.07
C SER A 30 21.22 -22.04 -7.13
N SER A 31 20.81 -22.36 -8.35
CA SER A 31 21.68 -22.56 -9.54
C SER A 31 21.73 -21.30 -10.44
N ILE A 32 20.92 -20.28 -10.19
CA ILE A 32 20.88 -19.06 -10.99
C ILE A 32 21.58 -17.95 -10.20
N ASN A 33 22.61 -17.35 -10.78
CA ASN A 33 23.33 -16.19 -10.22
C ASN A 33 22.33 -15.15 -9.68
N ARG A 34 22.57 -14.56 -8.49
CA ARG A 34 21.74 -13.48 -7.90
C ARG A 34 21.35 -12.38 -8.91
N LYS A 35 22.20 -12.13 -9.90
CA LYS A 35 21.92 -11.18 -10.99
C LYS A 35 20.77 -11.60 -11.90
N GLN A 36 20.42 -12.88 -12.00
CA GLN A 36 19.35 -13.36 -12.89
C GLN A 36 17.95 -13.30 -12.24
N GLY A 37 17.89 -13.17 -10.91
CA GLY A 37 16.63 -12.99 -10.16
C GLY A 37 16.19 -11.54 -9.98
N ASP A 38 17.00 -10.57 -10.37
CA ASP A 38 16.69 -9.14 -10.23
C ASP A 38 15.60 -8.73 -11.23
N LEU A 39 14.40 -8.43 -10.71
CA LEU A 39 13.23 -8.06 -11.50
C LEU A 39 13.41 -6.76 -12.30
N ARG A 40 14.35 -5.90 -11.91
CA ARG A 40 14.70 -4.66 -12.61
C ARG A 40 15.38 -4.93 -13.96
N GLN A 41 15.88 -6.15 -14.17
CA GLN A 41 16.44 -6.57 -15.45
C GLN A 41 15.38 -6.91 -16.50
N ILE A 42 14.10 -6.97 -16.10
CA ILE A 42 13.00 -7.11 -17.05
C ILE A 42 12.90 -5.80 -17.85
N PRO A 43 13.10 -5.82 -19.16
CA PRO A 43 13.11 -4.61 -19.96
C PRO A 43 11.80 -3.82 -19.84
N GLN A 44 11.90 -2.49 -19.74
CA GLN A 44 10.75 -1.59 -19.58
C GLN A 44 9.66 -1.83 -20.65
N TRP A 45 10.02 -2.15 -21.88
CA TRP A 45 9.05 -2.41 -22.94
C TRP A 45 8.15 -3.63 -22.66
N LYS A 46 8.66 -4.62 -21.89
CA LYS A 46 7.85 -5.75 -21.43
C LYS A 46 6.81 -5.29 -20.43
N TRP A 47 7.21 -4.48 -19.44
CA TRP A 47 6.28 -3.86 -18.50
C TRP A 47 5.22 -3.03 -19.22
N GLN A 48 5.62 -2.16 -20.15
CA GLN A 48 4.69 -1.35 -20.94
C GLN A 48 3.71 -2.22 -21.75
N SER A 49 4.18 -3.33 -22.32
CA SER A 49 3.31 -4.24 -23.09
C SER A 49 2.27 -4.92 -22.21
N LEU A 50 2.65 -5.27 -20.97
CA LEU A 50 1.74 -5.87 -20.01
C LEU A 50 0.71 -4.88 -19.49
N LEU A 51 1.18 -3.71 -19.11
CA LEU A 51 0.34 -2.64 -18.59
C LEU A 51 -0.70 -2.17 -19.63
N LYS A 52 -0.37 -2.21 -20.92
CA LYS A 52 -1.34 -1.94 -22.00
C LYS A 52 -2.54 -2.89 -21.98
N ILE A 53 -2.36 -4.17 -21.63
CA ILE A 53 -3.45 -5.15 -21.59
C ILE A 53 -4.52 -4.75 -20.56
N VAL A 54 -4.08 -4.10 -19.49
CA VAL A 54 -4.94 -3.62 -18.40
C VAL A 54 -5.21 -2.12 -18.48
N ARG A 55 -4.89 -1.50 -19.62
CA ARG A 55 -5.09 -0.07 -19.90
C ARG A 55 -4.38 0.85 -18.91
N CYS A 56 -3.27 0.39 -18.36
CA CYS A 56 -2.35 1.20 -17.56
C CYS A 56 -1.21 1.73 -18.41
N GLU A 57 -0.77 2.94 -18.10
CA GLU A 57 0.44 3.55 -18.69
C GLU A 57 1.40 3.99 -17.59
N ILE A 58 2.69 3.89 -17.86
CA ILE A 58 3.74 4.42 -16.98
C ILE A 58 3.79 5.94 -17.16
N ILE A 59 3.56 6.69 -16.07
CA ILE A 59 3.64 8.15 -16.06
C ILE A 59 5.07 8.58 -15.75
N SER A 60 5.68 7.94 -14.76
CA SER A 60 6.97 8.32 -14.21
C SER A 60 7.73 7.10 -13.71
N ILE A 61 9.05 7.20 -13.69
CA ILE A 61 9.95 6.14 -13.22
C ILE A 61 11.07 6.79 -12.42
N CYS A 62 11.31 6.30 -11.22
CA CYS A 62 12.44 6.69 -10.41
C CYS A 62 13.35 5.49 -10.13
N HIS A 63 14.65 5.67 -10.21
CA HIS A 63 15.64 4.60 -10.11
C HIS A 63 16.69 4.88 -9.05
N THR A 64 17.08 3.83 -8.33
CA THR A 64 18.31 3.79 -7.53
C THR A 64 19.12 2.53 -7.87
N GLU A 65 20.26 2.35 -7.20
CA GLU A 65 21.04 1.10 -7.35
C GLU A 65 20.25 -0.14 -6.91
N HIS A 66 19.27 0.00 -6.01
CA HIS A 66 18.57 -1.12 -5.37
C HIS A 66 17.10 -1.23 -5.75
N VAL A 67 16.43 -0.14 -6.13
CA VAL A 67 14.98 -0.09 -6.34
C VAL A 67 14.63 0.70 -7.58
N ASP A 68 13.69 0.18 -8.36
CA ASP A 68 12.96 0.90 -9.39
C ASP A 68 11.52 1.12 -8.92
N ALA A 69 11.07 2.37 -8.94
CA ALA A 69 9.72 2.76 -8.58
C ALA A 69 8.98 3.33 -9.79
N TYR A 70 7.78 2.88 -10.04
CA TYR A 70 6.94 3.28 -11.18
C TYR A 70 5.66 3.90 -10.67
N VAL A 71 5.32 5.09 -11.15
CA VAL A 71 3.98 5.68 -11.02
C VAL A 71 3.21 5.39 -12.29
N LEU A 72 2.02 4.81 -12.15
CA LEU A 72 1.18 4.39 -13.26
C LEU A 72 -0.17 5.11 -13.21
N ARG A 73 -0.80 5.25 -14.40
CA ARG A 73 -2.16 5.73 -14.54
C ARG A 73 -3.02 4.72 -15.27
N GLU A 74 -4.17 4.36 -14.71
CA GLU A 74 -5.21 3.61 -15.38
C GLU A 74 -6.31 4.57 -15.89
N GLN A 75 -6.85 4.32 -17.09
CA GLN A 75 -7.81 5.23 -17.76
C GLN A 75 -9.08 5.56 -16.96
N LYS A 76 -9.45 4.73 -15.97
CA LYS A 76 -10.65 4.92 -15.13
C LYS A 76 -10.36 5.07 -13.65
N ILE A 77 -9.11 4.90 -13.21
CA ILE A 77 -8.74 4.74 -11.80
C ILE A 77 -7.44 5.48 -11.55
N LYS A 78 -7.35 6.08 -10.39
CA LYS A 78 -6.38 7.13 -10.12
C LYS A 78 -4.95 6.64 -9.94
N PHE A 79 -4.68 5.50 -9.29
CA PHE A 79 -3.30 5.17 -8.88
C PHE A 79 -2.95 3.70 -8.98
N VAL A 80 -1.74 3.46 -9.45
CA VAL A 80 -1.04 2.19 -9.33
C VAL A 80 0.44 2.49 -9.16
N ASN A 81 1.07 1.96 -8.13
CA ASN A 81 2.51 2.02 -7.98
C ASN A 81 3.10 0.61 -8.02
N ILE A 82 4.25 0.48 -8.64
CA ILE A 82 5.02 -0.77 -8.68
C ILE A 82 6.43 -0.47 -8.21
N PHE A 83 6.90 -1.27 -7.26
CA PHE A 83 8.29 -1.29 -6.85
C PHE A 83 8.92 -2.62 -7.25
N LEU A 84 10.08 -2.54 -7.91
CA LEU A 84 10.92 -3.69 -8.23
C LEU A 84 12.23 -3.54 -7.47
N CYS A 85 12.59 -4.56 -6.71
CA CYS A 85 13.81 -4.56 -5.91
C CYS A 85 14.83 -5.59 -6.41
N ASP A 86 16.11 -5.33 -6.17
CA ASP A 86 17.21 -6.25 -6.39
C ASP A 86 17.13 -7.52 -5.50
N ARG A 87 16.31 -7.48 -4.44
CA ARG A 87 16.02 -8.58 -3.51
C ARG A 87 14.95 -9.55 -3.99
N CYS A 88 14.57 -9.50 -5.27
CA CYS A 88 13.56 -10.38 -5.88
C CYS A 88 12.16 -10.25 -5.29
N PHE A 89 11.72 -9.07 -4.93
CA PHE A 89 10.31 -8.82 -4.63
C PHE A 89 9.67 -7.80 -5.56
N LEU A 90 8.39 -8.00 -5.81
CA LEU A 90 7.51 -7.09 -6.51
C LEU A 90 6.46 -6.60 -5.52
N ARG A 91 6.33 -5.30 -5.36
CA ARG A 91 5.27 -4.65 -4.62
C ARG A 91 4.35 -3.92 -5.56
N TYR A 92 3.08 -4.20 -5.45
CA TYR A 92 2.02 -3.62 -6.26
C TYR A 92 0.97 -2.98 -5.35
N CYS A 93 0.81 -1.68 -5.50
CA CYS A 93 -0.09 -0.87 -4.72
C CYS A 93 -1.15 -0.28 -5.64
N CYS A 94 -2.43 -0.53 -5.39
CA CYS A 94 -3.50 -0.08 -6.27
C CYS A 94 -4.81 0.16 -5.53
N GLN A 95 -5.61 1.08 -6.07
CA GLN A 95 -6.98 1.30 -5.59
C GLN A 95 -7.98 0.31 -6.20
N VAL A 96 -7.68 -0.22 -7.38
CA VAL A 96 -8.47 -1.30 -8.00
C VAL A 96 -7.57 -2.44 -8.41
N PHE A 97 -7.87 -3.60 -7.87
CA PHE A 97 -7.14 -4.81 -8.14
C PHE A 97 -7.52 -5.39 -9.51
N ASN A 98 -6.61 -5.28 -10.47
CA ASN A 98 -6.84 -5.82 -11.79
C ASN A 98 -6.40 -7.28 -11.86
N THR A 99 -7.35 -8.20 -11.78
CA THR A 99 -7.11 -9.64 -11.82
C THR A 99 -6.33 -10.11 -13.06
N ARG A 100 -6.55 -9.45 -14.21
CA ARG A 100 -5.79 -9.74 -15.44
C ARG A 100 -4.33 -9.32 -15.32
N LEU A 101 -4.06 -8.16 -14.69
CA LEU A 101 -2.69 -7.73 -14.46
C LEU A 101 -1.96 -8.71 -13.55
N LEU A 102 -2.60 -9.15 -12.47
CA LEU A 102 -2.05 -10.17 -11.60
C LEU A 102 -1.75 -11.46 -12.37
N GLN A 103 -2.70 -11.99 -13.14
CA GLN A 103 -2.48 -13.18 -13.96
C GLN A 103 -1.26 -13.04 -14.87
N ILE A 104 -1.12 -11.91 -15.52
CA ILE A 104 -0.04 -11.65 -16.47
C ILE A 104 1.31 -11.50 -15.75
N ILE A 105 1.36 -10.74 -14.64
CA ILE A 105 2.55 -10.60 -13.81
C ILE A 105 2.99 -12.00 -13.34
N LEU A 106 2.07 -12.80 -12.81
CA LEU A 106 2.36 -14.13 -12.32
C LEU A 106 2.82 -15.09 -13.43
N GLN A 107 2.21 -15.06 -14.62
CA GLN A 107 2.65 -15.88 -15.76
C GLN A 107 4.08 -15.56 -16.20
N ILE A 108 4.47 -14.28 -16.17
CA ILE A 108 5.85 -13.90 -16.55
C ILE A 108 6.84 -14.35 -15.50
N ILE A 109 6.47 -14.21 -14.23
CA ILE A 109 7.36 -14.48 -13.11
C ILE A 109 7.43 -15.98 -12.82
N GLN A 110 6.34 -16.75 -13.01
CA GLN A 110 6.37 -18.23 -12.94
C GLN A 110 7.37 -18.85 -13.92
N LEU A 111 7.69 -18.17 -15.01
CA LEU A 111 8.75 -18.60 -15.94
C LEU A 111 10.16 -18.40 -15.36
N ILE A 112 10.32 -17.64 -14.28
CA ILE A 112 11.62 -17.16 -13.79
C ILE A 112 11.92 -17.70 -12.39
N SER A 113 10.91 -17.94 -11.51
CA SER A 113 11.15 -18.26 -10.10
C SER A 113 9.94 -18.90 -9.38
N LEU A 114 10.21 -19.51 -8.22
CA LEU A 114 9.19 -20.02 -7.31
C LEU A 114 8.78 -18.92 -6.33
N PHE A 115 7.49 -18.89 -5.95
CA PHE A 115 6.99 -17.97 -4.92
C PHE A 115 7.53 -18.37 -3.55
N GLN A 116 8.16 -17.43 -2.87
CA GLN A 116 8.61 -17.58 -1.50
C GLN A 116 7.50 -17.17 -0.53
N ASN A 117 6.95 -15.97 -0.71
CA ASN A 117 5.86 -15.46 0.11
C ASN A 117 4.97 -14.50 -0.68
N VAL A 118 3.77 -14.28 -0.17
CA VAL A 118 2.80 -13.31 -0.70
C VAL A 118 2.14 -12.63 0.49
N PHE A 119 1.97 -11.32 0.38
CA PHE A 119 1.16 -10.52 1.28
C PHE A 119 0.16 -9.73 0.44
N TYR A 120 -1.11 -9.90 0.73
CA TYR A 120 -2.18 -9.05 0.22
C TYR A 120 -2.91 -8.44 1.40
N SER A 121 -3.08 -7.13 1.40
CA SER A 121 -3.76 -6.44 2.49
C SER A 121 -4.61 -5.28 2.01
N ARG A 122 -5.63 -4.96 2.79
CA ARG A 122 -6.44 -3.76 2.67
C ARG A 122 -7.24 -3.46 3.93
N LYS A 123 -7.66 -2.22 4.09
CA LYS A 123 -8.71 -1.84 5.03
C LYS A 123 -10.09 -2.29 4.49
N ASN A 124 -11.07 -2.47 5.37
CA ASN A 124 -12.46 -2.69 4.96
C ASN A 124 -13.06 -1.47 4.25
N TYR A 125 -14.00 -1.72 3.35
CA TYR A 125 -14.80 -0.68 2.71
C TYR A 125 -15.95 -0.23 3.61
N LYS A 126 -16.37 1.03 3.46
CA LYS A 126 -17.58 1.55 4.09
C LYS A 126 -18.84 1.08 3.36
N LYS A 127 -18.75 0.91 2.03
CA LYS A 127 -19.83 0.45 1.15
C LYS A 127 -19.35 -0.70 0.27
N PRO A 128 -19.15 -1.89 0.84
CA PRO A 128 -18.63 -3.03 0.09
C PRO A 128 -19.57 -3.47 -1.04
N GLU A 129 -20.87 -3.31 -0.87
CA GLU A 129 -21.89 -3.64 -1.87
C GLU A 129 -21.78 -2.83 -3.17
N LEU A 130 -21.11 -1.68 -3.14
CA LEU A 130 -20.87 -0.82 -4.31
C LEU A 130 -19.53 -1.12 -4.98
N GLN A 131 -18.73 -2.04 -4.44
CA GLN A 131 -17.46 -2.42 -5.04
C GLN A 131 -17.70 -3.42 -6.19
N ILE A 132 -16.77 -3.45 -7.14
CA ILE A 132 -16.77 -4.48 -8.19
C ILE A 132 -16.23 -5.80 -7.65
N SER A 133 -16.80 -6.96 -8.10
CA SER A 133 -16.23 -8.27 -7.76
C SER A 133 -14.75 -8.35 -8.19
N PRO A 134 -13.88 -8.96 -7.35
CA PRO A 134 -14.15 -9.72 -6.13
C PRO A 134 -14.15 -8.89 -4.82
N HIS A 135 -14.22 -7.57 -4.90
CA HIS A 135 -13.97 -6.67 -3.76
C HIS A 135 -15.19 -6.43 -2.86
N GLN A 136 -16.34 -7.04 -3.17
CA GLN A 136 -17.55 -6.94 -2.36
C GLN A 136 -17.43 -7.70 -1.03
N ALA A 137 -16.68 -8.81 -1.03
CA ALA A 137 -16.37 -9.59 0.16
C ALA A 137 -14.91 -10.02 0.16
N PHE A 138 -14.28 -10.05 1.35
CA PHE A 138 -12.88 -10.49 1.45
C PHE A 138 -12.72 -11.97 1.09
N GLU A 139 -13.71 -12.77 1.35
CA GLU A 139 -13.77 -14.19 1.00
C GLU A 139 -13.68 -14.42 -0.52
N GLU A 140 -14.24 -13.52 -1.33
CA GLU A 140 -14.12 -13.60 -2.79
C GLU A 140 -12.69 -13.26 -3.25
N GLU A 141 -12.03 -12.31 -2.58
CA GLU A 141 -10.63 -11.97 -2.82
C GLU A 141 -9.72 -13.16 -2.45
N VAL A 142 -9.98 -13.80 -1.30
CA VAL A 142 -9.26 -15.01 -0.85
C VAL A 142 -9.43 -16.14 -1.86
N ALA A 143 -10.66 -16.42 -2.29
CA ALA A 143 -10.93 -17.45 -3.29
C ALA A 143 -10.17 -17.20 -4.60
N LEU A 144 -10.07 -15.94 -5.03
CA LEU A 144 -9.27 -15.57 -6.19
C LEU A 144 -7.77 -15.78 -5.94
N LEU A 145 -7.25 -15.33 -4.81
CA LEU A 145 -5.81 -15.47 -4.47
C LEU A 145 -5.40 -16.95 -4.35
N ASP A 146 -6.27 -17.80 -3.81
CA ASP A 146 -6.04 -19.25 -3.71
C ASP A 146 -5.92 -19.93 -5.07
N THR A 147 -6.47 -19.35 -6.13
CA THR A 147 -6.25 -19.87 -7.51
C THR A 147 -4.82 -19.71 -7.97
N PHE A 148 -4.05 -18.75 -7.40
CA PHE A 148 -2.67 -18.46 -7.76
C PHE A 148 -1.68 -18.96 -6.71
N PHE A 149 -2.07 -18.91 -5.44
CA PHE A 149 -1.19 -19.14 -4.30
C PHE A 149 -1.75 -20.27 -3.43
N PRO A 150 -1.39 -21.53 -3.67
CA PRO A 150 -1.90 -22.65 -2.89
C PRO A 150 -1.45 -22.56 -1.42
N ALA A 151 -2.33 -22.91 -0.51
CA ALA A 151 -2.14 -22.91 0.94
C ALA A 151 -1.93 -21.49 1.54
N GLY A 152 -2.69 -20.51 1.04
CA GLY A 152 -2.80 -19.21 1.66
C GLY A 152 -3.59 -19.24 2.96
N GLU A 153 -3.29 -18.29 3.85
CA GLU A 153 -3.99 -18.06 5.10
C GLU A 153 -4.56 -16.65 5.10
N ALA A 154 -5.82 -16.49 5.52
CA ALA A 154 -6.54 -15.23 5.54
C ALA A 154 -6.86 -14.80 6.96
N TYR A 155 -6.67 -13.52 7.26
CA TYR A 155 -6.83 -12.93 8.59
C TYR A 155 -7.68 -11.67 8.50
N CYS A 156 -8.53 -11.46 9.51
CA CYS A 156 -9.24 -10.21 9.75
C CYS A 156 -8.82 -9.67 11.11
N LEU A 157 -8.19 -8.52 11.14
CA LEU A 157 -7.74 -7.84 12.35
C LEU A 157 -8.60 -6.62 12.61
N GLY A 158 -9.06 -6.45 13.84
CA GLY A 158 -10.03 -5.43 14.25
C GLY A 158 -11.45 -5.96 14.30
N SER A 159 -12.44 -5.06 14.30
CA SER A 159 -13.86 -5.39 14.39
C SER A 159 -14.51 -5.40 13.01
N VAL A 160 -15.12 -6.53 12.63
CA VAL A 160 -15.82 -6.68 11.35
C VAL A 160 -17.02 -5.73 11.22
N ASP A 161 -17.60 -5.30 12.33
CA ASP A 161 -18.75 -4.39 12.37
C ASP A 161 -18.34 -2.90 12.35
N SER A 162 -17.04 -2.61 12.38
CA SER A 162 -16.55 -1.24 12.38
C SER A 162 -15.31 -1.07 11.48
N ASP A 163 -14.14 -0.93 12.08
CA ASP A 163 -12.88 -0.81 11.35
C ASP A 163 -12.10 -2.12 11.46
N CYS A 164 -11.75 -2.70 10.32
CA CYS A 164 -10.89 -3.88 10.25
C CYS A 164 -9.88 -3.77 9.11
N TRP A 165 -8.83 -4.56 9.23
CA TRP A 165 -7.76 -4.69 8.26
C TRP A 165 -7.61 -6.17 7.89
N TYR A 166 -7.62 -6.46 6.61
CA TYR A 166 -7.54 -7.80 6.05
C TYR A 166 -6.14 -8.11 5.60
N LEU A 167 -5.70 -9.34 5.84
CA LEU A 167 -4.42 -9.87 5.39
C LEU A 167 -4.61 -11.26 4.78
N TYR A 168 -3.98 -11.50 3.65
CA TYR A 168 -3.75 -12.82 3.08
C TYR A 168 -2.24 -13.05 2.92
N THR A 169 -1.73 -14.21 3.36
CA THR A 169 -0.31 -14.55 3.29
C THR A 169 -0.10 -16.05 3.18
N LEU A 170 1.05 -16.48 2.70
CA LEU A 170 1.39 -17.92 2.63
C LEU A 170 1.91 -18.49 3.96
N ASN A 171 2.35 -17.68 4.89
CA ASN A 171 2.87 -18.08 6.20
C ASN A 171 3.74 -19.37 6.17
N ARG A 172 4.62 -19.48 5.16
CA ARG A 172 5.48 -20.65 4.95
C ARG A 172 6.71 -20.58 5.86
N GLU A 173 7.20 -21.75 6.28
CA GLU A 173 8.52 -21.82 6.89
C GLU A 173 9.60 -21.62 5.81
N LYS A 174 10.61 -20.81 6.14
CA LYS A 174 11.81 -20.71 5.32
C LYS A 174 12.59 -22.04 5.43
N SER A 175 13.20 -22.48 4.34
CA SER A 175 14.15 -23.56 4.42
C SER A 175 15.39 -23.13 5.21
N VAL A 176 16.06 -24.08 5.88
CA VAL A 176 17.25 -23.80 6.71
C VAL A 176 18.38 -23.14 5.90
N ASP A 177 18.40 -23.37 4.60
CA ASP A 177 19.44 -22.87 3.68
C ASP A 177 19.09 -21.50 3.04
N GLU A 178 17.89 -20.94 3.31
CA GLU A 178 17.52 -19.63 2.77
C GLU A 178 18.07 -18.51 3.66
N PRO A 179 18.89 -17.57 3.11
CA PRO A 179 19.34 -16.43 3.86
C PRO A 179 18.14 -15.56 4.28
N SER A 180 18.05 -15.29 5.56
CA SER A 180 17.04 -14.38 6.10
C SER A 180 17.63 -12.97 6.11
N GLU A 181 17.11 -12.11 5.24
CA GLU A 181 17.50 -10.70 5.21
C GLU A 181 16.59 -9.88 6.13
N PRO A 182 17.09 -8.76 6.71
CA PRO A 182 16.26 -7.84 7.47
C PRO A 182 15.10 -7.32 6.62
N ASP A 183 13.90 -7.42 7.16
CA ASP A 183 12.69 -6.92 6.49
C ASP A 183 11.68 -6.37 7.50
N GLN A 184 11.14 -5.21 7.18
CA GLN A 184 10.16 -4.49 7.99
C GLN A 184 9.30 -3.59 7.12
N THR A 185 8.06 -3.37 7.55
CA THR A 185 7.13 -2.42 6.92
C THR A 185 6.28 -1.73 7.98
N LEU A 186 6.24 -0.41 7.91
CA LEU A 186 5.27 0.45 8.60
C LEU A 186 4.22 0.89 7.59
N GLU A 187 2.94 0.64 7.88
CA GLU A 187 1.81 1.18 7.12
C GLU A 187 0.90 1.99 8.04
N ILE A 188 0.38 3.12 7.56
CA ILE A 188 -0.60 3.95 8.27
C ILE A 188 -1.72 4.29 7.30
N LEU A 189 -2.91 3.75 7.57
CA LEU A 189 -4.11 3.98 6.76
C LEU A 189 -5.04 4.95 7.48
N MET A 190 -5.27 6.11 6.88
CA MET A 190 -5.93 7.25 7.51
C MET A 190 -7.24 7.57 6.82
N THR A 191 -8.28 7.90 7.60
CA THR A 191 -9.61 8.29 7.10
C THR A 191 -10.16 9.49 7.86
N HIS A 192 -11.18 10.15 7.28
CA HIS A 192 -11.76 11.36 7.86
C HIS A 192 -10.69 12.43 8.09
N LEU A 193 -9.98 12.75 7.02
CA LEU A 193 -8.86 13.69 7.01
C LEU A 193 -9.37 15.13 7.20
N ASP A 194 -8.44 16.00 7.60
CA ASP A 194 -8.70 17.43 7.70
C ASP A 194 -8.97 18.03 6.31
N PRO A 195 -10.14 18.70 6.09
CA PRO A 195 -10.49 19.24 4.76
C PRO A 195 -9.50 20.31 4.25
N GLU A 196 -8.89 21.09 5.13
CA GLU A 196 -7.90 22.11 4.74
C GLU A 196 -6.62 21.46 4.24
N VAL A 197 -6.22 20.36 4.86
CA VAL A 197 -5.07 19.55 4.41
C VAL A 197 -5.42 18.86 3.08
N MET A 198 -6.61 18.29 2.96
CA MET A 198 -7.04 17.61 1.73
C MET A 198 -7.16 18.55 0.53
N ALA A 199 -7.51 19.81 0.74
CA ALA A 199 -7.60 20.82 -0.31
C ALA A 199 -6.25 21.02 -1.04
N LEU A 200 -5.11 20.81 -0.37
CA LEU A 200 -3.78 20.91 -0.98
C LEU A 200 -3.58 19.91 -2.15
N PHE A 201 -4.32 18.81 -2.16
CA PHE A 201 -4.21 17.74 -3.16
C PHE A 201 -5.27 17.86 -4.26
N THR A 202 -5.71 19.07 -4.53
CA THR A 202 -6.62 19.44 -5.63
C THR A 202 -5.96 20.43 -6.58
N ARG A 203 -6.33 20.38 -7.86
CA ARG A 203 -5.82 21.33 -8.88
C ARG A 203 -6.29 22.76 -8.65
N ASP A 204 -7.33 22.98 -7.84
CA ASP A 204 -7.82 24.31 -7.48
C ASP A 204 -6.89 25.04 -6.52
N VAL A 205 -6.09 24.29 -5.71
CA VAL A 205 -5.22 24.87 -4.67
C VAL A 205 -3.74 24.75 -5.02
N CYS A 206 -3.32 23.65 -5.62
CA CYS A 206 -1.93 23.44 -6.04
C CYS A 206 -1.87 23.21 -7.55
N SER A 207 -0.99 23.95 -8.21
CA SER A 207 -0.79 23.86 -9.67
C SER A 207 0.09 22.67 -10.09
N SER A 208 0.92 22.18 -9.17
CA SER A 208 1.86 21.07 -9.41
C SER A 208 1.90 20.09 -8.24
N ALA A 209 2.42 18.89 -8.49
CA ALA A 209 2.64 17.89 -7.44
C ALA A 209 3.71 18.37 -6.45
N ASP A 210 4.82 18.92 -6.94
CA ASP A 210 5.90 19.48 -6.10
C ASP A 210 5.38 20.57 -5.14
N GLU A 211 4.48 21.46 -5.62
CA GLU A 211 3.84 22.45 -4.76
C GLU A 211 3.01 21.80 -3.63
N ALA A 212 2.24 20.75 -3.95
CA ALA A 212 1.48 20.01 -2.96
C ALA A 212 2.38 19.28 -1.95
N THR A 213 3.46 18.68 -2.41
CA THR A 213 4.48 18.00 -1.60
C THR A 213 5.13 18.95 -0.59
N GLN A 214 5.54 20.13 -1.05
CA GLN A 214 6.19 21.14 -0.19
C GLN A 214 5.22 21.79 0.79
N LYS A 215 4.02 22.19 0.33
CA LYS A 215 3.02 22.83 1.18
C LYS A 215 2.47 21.89 2.26
N SER A 216 2.30 20.62 1.95
CA SER A 216 1.85 19.61 2.92
C SER A 216 2.95 19.20 3.90
N GLY A 217 4.23 19.34 3.54
CA GLY A 217 5.37 18.88 4.31
C GLY A 217 5.68 17.40 4.15
N ILE A 218 5.17 16.75 3.11
CA ILE A 218 5.46 15.34 2.76
C ILE A 218 6.97 15.15 2.57
N ASP A 219 7.66 16.11 1.97
CA ASP A 219 9.11 16.12 1.77
C ASP A 219 9.93 15.99 3.07
N LYS A 220 9.31 16.26 4.23
CA LYS A 220 9.95 16.24 5.55
C LYS A 220 9.64 14.98 6.37
N LEU A 221 8.76 14.11 5.89
CA LEU A 221 8.34 12.91 6.64
C LEU A 221 9.53 11.97 6.87
N ILE A 222 10.25 11.64 5.79
CA ILE A 222 11.49 10.86 5.84
C ILE A 222 12.56 11.64 5.08
N PRO A 223 13.64 12.08 5.75
CA PRO A 223 14.70 12.85 5.10
C PRO A 223 15.46 12.06 4.01
N ASN A 224 16.03 12.80 3.05
CA ASN A 224 16.90 12.25 2.00
C ASN A 224 16.27 11.26 1.02
N MET A 225 14.94 11.29 0.88
CA MET A 225 14.23 10.58 -0.18
C MET A 225 14.31 11.34 -1.49
N ILE A 226 14.52 10.61 -2.59
CA ILE A 226 14.27 11.12 -3.95
C ILE A 226 12.77 10.91 -4.17
N ILE A 227 12.04 12.00 -4.33
CA ILE A 227 10.59 12.02 -4.46
C ILE A 227 10.21 12.09 -5.94
N ASP A 228 9.31 11.20 -6.35
CA ASP A 228 8.63 11.17 -7.64
C ASP A 228 7.13 11.25 -7.37
N ASP A 229 6.54 12.41 -7.61
CA ASP A 229 5.18 12.75 -7.22
C ASP A 229 4.28 13.10 -8.40
N PHE A 230 2.98 12.89 -8.23
CA PHE A 230 1.97 13.19 -9.23
C PHE A 230 0.68 13.71 -8.60
N LEU A 231 0.18 14.85 -9.09
CA LEU A 231 -1.10 15.45 -8.73
C LEU A 231 -2.10 15.22 -9.87
N PHE A 232 -3.18 14.49 -9.58
CA PHE A 232 -4.17 14.07 -10.57
C PHE A 232 -5.23 15.16 -10.85
N GLU A 233 -5.91 14.99 -11.97
CA GLU A 233 -7.00 15.85 -12.42
C GLU A 233 -8.34 15.13 -12.14
N PRO A 234 -9.34 15.74 -11.50
CA PRO A 234 -9.33 17.10 -10.89
C PRO A 234 -8.62 17.13 -9.52
N CYS A 235 -8.44 16.00 -8.85
CA CYS A 235 -7.85 15.89 -7.52
C CYS A 235 -7.24 14.50 -7.29
N GLY A 236 -6.47 14.39 -6.22
CA GLY A 236 -5.78 13.18 -5.81
C GLY A 236 -4.27 13.28 -6.02
N TYR A 237 -3.52 12.58 -5.20
CA TYR A 237 -2.07 12.67 -5.19
C TYR A 237 -1.46 11.29 -4.96
N SER A 238 -0.33 11.03 -5.59
CA SER A 238 0.47 9.82 -5.39
C SER A 238 1.94 10.18 -5.43
N MET A 239 2.74 9.57 -4.57
CA MET A 239 4.19 9.74 -4.61
C MET A 239 4.92 8.45 -4.25
N ASN A 240 6.11 8.31 -4.83
CA ASN A 240 7.13 7.37 -4.44
C ASN A 240 8.35 8.15 -3.96
N GLY A 241 8.83 7.85 -2.77
CA GLY A 241 10.13 8.29 -2.29
C GLY A 241 11.07 7.10 -2.21
N ILE A 242 12.27 7.19 -2.77
CA ILE A 242 13.29 6.16 -2.68
C ILE A 242 14.61 6.72 -2.18
N SER A 243 15.28 5.98 -1.33
CA SER A 243 16.60 6.34 -0.81
C SER A 243 17.71 5.59 -1.55
N LYS A 244 18.94 6.12 -1.45
CA LYS A 244 20.14 5.45 -1.99
C LYS A 244 20.37 4.06 -1.39
N ASN A 245 19.86 3.81 -0.20
CA ASN A 245 20.03 2.53 0.51
C ASN A 245 18.95 1.49 0.17
N GLY A 246 18.06 1.79 -0.80
CA GLY A 246 16.99 0.88 -1.20
C GLY A 246 15.74 0.94 -0.33
N ASN A 247 15.65 1.87 0.62
CA ASN A 247 14.41 2.10 1.36
C ASN A 247 13.44 2.91 0.52
N TYR A 248 12.15 2.71 0.73
CA TYR A 248 11.10 3.45 0.05
C TYR A 248 10.11 4.07 1.04
N MET A 249 9.36 5.03 0.53
CA MET A 249 8.17 5.60 1.12
C MET A 249 7.14 5.78 -0.01
N THR A 250 5.89 5.42 0.22
CA THR A 250 4.81 5.70 -0.72
C THR A 250 3.62 6.31 -0.02
N ILE A 251 2.96 7.25 -0.70
CA ILE A 251 1.77 7.93 -0.18
C ILE A 251 0.75 8.04 -1.31
N HIS A 252 -0.49 7.66 -1.00
CA HIS A 252 -1.63 7.84 -1.87
C HIS A 252 -2.72 8.63 -1.16
N ILE A 253 -3.29 9.63 -1.84
CA ILE A 253 -4.28 10.54 -1.27
C ILE A 253 -5.51 10.61 -2.17
N THR A 254 -6.66 10.28 -1.59
CA THR A 254 -7.99 10.50 -2.13
C THR A 254 -8.63 11.61 -1.30
N PRO A 255 -8.68 12.86 -1.81
CA PRO A 255 -9.07 14.01 -0.99
C PRO A 255 -10.57 14.26 -0.90
N GLU A 256 -11.41 13.51 -1.61
CA GLU A 256 -12.86 13.68 -1.65
C GLU A 256 -13.47 13.58 -0.25
N PRO A 257 -14.27 14.58 0.21
CA PRO A 257 -14.65 14.74 1.61
C PRO A 257 -15.40 13.54 2.22
N GLU A 258 -16.26 12.88 1.44
CA GLU A 258 -17.08 11.76 1.94
C GLU A 258 -16.26 10.50 2.18
N PHE A 259 -15.17 10.33 1.44
CA PHE A 259 -14.31 9.16 1.44
C PHE A 259 -12.82 9.52 1.49
N SER A 260 -12.48 10.61 2.19
CA SER A 260 -11.10 11.04 2.29
C SER A 260 -10.24 9.91 2.87
N TYR A 261 -9.15 9.61 2.18
CA TYR A 261 -8.27 8.51 2.49
C TYR A 261 -6.82 8.87 2.19
N VAL A 262 -5.93 8.52 3.10
CA VAL A 262 -4.48 8.58 2.88
C VAL A 262 -3.87 7.27 3.35
N SER A 263 -3.06 6.66 2.50
CA SER A 263 -2.11 5.62 2.89
C SER A 263 -0.70 6.20 2.94
N PHE A 264 0.01 5.82 3.97
CA PHE A 264 1.46 6.02 4.10
C PHE A 264 2.09 4.67 4.36
N GLU A 265 3.16 4.37 3.65
CA GLU A 265 3.90 3.14 3.85
C GLU A 265 5.39 3.36 3.63
N SER A 266 6.21 2.65 4.41
CA SER A 266 7.67 2.67 4.30
C SER A 266 8.30 1.40 4.86
N ASN A 267 9.41 0.98 4.23
CA ASN A 267 10.27 -0.08 4.74
C ASN A 267 11.53 0.46 5.45
N ILE A 268 11.54 1.73 5.83
CA ILE A 268 12.70 2.31 6.52
C ILE A 268 13.00 1.56 7.83
N PRO A 269 14.26 1.12 8.05
CA PRO A 269 14.61 0.43 9.29
C PRO A 269 14.76 1.42 10.45
N GLU A 270 13.94 1.25 11.47
CA GLU A 270 13.95 2.06 12.70
C GLU A 270 13.84 1.17 13.94
N THR A 271 14.42 1.58 15.02
CA THR A 271 14.26 0.91 16.32
C THR A 271 12.99 1.30 17.05
N SER A 272 12.32 2.37 16.59
CA SER A 272 10.99 2.81 17.03
C SER A 272 10.35 3.65 15.94
N TYR A 273 9.10 3.39 15.62
CA TYR A 273 8.33 4.13 14.64
C TYR A 273 7.51 5.29 15.23
N GLU A 274 7.58 5.53 16.54
CA GLU A 274 6.78 6.56 17.22
C GLU A 274 6.90 7.93 16.54
N GLU A 275 8.13 8.36 16.24
CA GLU A 275 8.38 9.68 15.66
C GLU A 275 7.86 9.81 14.23
N ILE A 276 8.02 8.76 13.40
CA ILE A 276 7.48 8.75 12.02
C ILE A 276 5.95 8.78 12.06
N ILE A 277 5.32 7.95 12.89
CA ILE A 277 3.87 7.95 13.09
C ILE A 277 3.39 9.36 13.47
N ARG A 278 4.06 10.00 14.45
CA ARG A 278 3.68 11.35 14.90
C ARG A 278 3.81 12.40 13.79
N ARG A 279 4.86 12.36 12.97
CA ARG A 279 5.02 13.26 11.80
C ARG A 279 3.92 13.07 10.79
N VAL A 280 3.62 11.82 10.42
CA VAL A 280 2.55 11.48 9.47
C VAL A 280 1.19 11.99 9.97
N LEU A 281 0.85 11.73 11.23
CA LEU A 281 -0.41 12.19 11.82
C LEU A 281 -0.51 13.72 11.91
N ASN A 282 0.58 14.41 12.21
CA ASN A 282 0.62 15.88 12.23
C ASN A 282 0.46 16.49 10.83
N THR A 283 0.97 15.81 9.80
CA THR A 283 0.85 16.23 8.40
C THR A 283 -0.58 16.07 7.90
N PHE A 284 -1.22 14.93 8.13
CA PHE A 284 -2.53 14.61 7.52
C PHE A 284 -3.73 14.84 8.45
N LYS A 285 -3.53 14.96 9.75
CA LYS A 285 -4.56 15.24 10.77
C LYS A 285 -5.82 14.37 10.66
N PRO A 286 -5.69 13.04 10.62
CA PRO A 286 -6.83 12.14 10.49
C PRO A 286 -7.70 12.15 11.75
N LYS A 287 -8.99 11.80 11.63
CA LYS A 287 -9.84 11.47 12.79
C LYS A 287 -9.79 10.00 13.15
N LYS A 288 -9.52 9.13 12.17
CA LYS A 288 -9.35 7.69 12.37
C LYS A 288 -8.16 7.18 11.56
N PHE A 289 -7.43 6.24 12.11
CA PHE A 289 -6.36 5.56 11.39
C PHE A 289 -6.06 4.18 11.96
N VAL A 290 -5.39 3.39 11.13
CA VAL A 290 -4.85 2.08 11.47
C VAL A 290 -3.35 2.15 11.27
N VAL A 291 -2.58 1.64 12.23
CA VAL A 291 -1.13 1.45 12.11
C VAL A 291 -0.85 -0.03 12.06
N THR A 292 -0.11 -0.48 11.04
CA THR A 292 0.44 -1.83 11.01
C THR A 292 1.96 -1.79 11.00
N ILE A 293 2.59 -2.63 11.80
CA ILE A 293 4.04 -2.84 11.82
C ILE A 293 4.31 -4.32 11.59
N PHE A 294 4.95 -4.62 10.47
CA PHE A 294 5.54 -5.91 10.18
C PHE A 294 7.04 -5.86 10.43
N ALA A 295 7.61 -6.89 11.04
CA ALA A 295 9.06 -7.04 11.13
C ALA A 295 9.45 -8.51 11.28
N ASN A 296 10.55 -8.90 10.64
CA ASN A 296 11.19 -10.18 10.89
C ASN A 296 12.27 -10.07 11.98
N LYS A 297 12.82 -11.20 12.40
CA LYS A 297 13.81 -11.29 13.50
C LYS A 297 15.14 -10.62 13.18
N GLU A 298 15.50 -10.54 11.90
CA GLU A 298 16.75 -9.98 11.40
C GLU A 298 16.72 -8.47 11.31
N SER A 299 15.51 -7.88 11.32
CA SER A 299 15.33 -6.43 11.30
C SER A 299 15.73 -5.79 12.62
N ILE A 300 16.27 -4.57 12.54
CA ILE A 300 16.44 -3.72 13.74
C ILE A 300 15.08 -3.33 14.34
N ALA A 301 14.00 -3.40 13.55
CA ALA A 301 12.62 -3.17 13.97
C ALA A 301 11.95 -4.41 14.59
N ALA A 302 12.67 -5.51 14.82
CA ALA A 302 12.09 -6.79 15.28
C ALA A 302 11.25 -6.68 16.55
N SER A 303 11.56 -5.73 17.46
CA SER A 303 10.77 -5.50 18.67
C SER A 303 9.55 -4.59 18.43
N CYS A 304 9.55 -3.76 17.38
CA CYS A 304 8.53 -2.72 17.15
C CYS A 304 7.09 -3.24 17.13
N PRO A 305 6.76 -4.40 16.54
CA PRO A 305 5.39 -4.93 16.63
C PRO A 305 4.95 -5.16 18.09
N ARG A 306 5.81 -5.75 18.91
CA ARG A 306 5.51 -5.98 20.33
C ARG A 306 5.46 -4.68 21.14
N ASP A 307 6.35 -3.75 20.83
CA ASP A 307 6.37 -2.45 21.49
C ASP A 307 5.08 -1.67 21.20
N LEU A 308 4.56 -1.69 19.97
CA LEU A 308 3.28 -1.09 19.63
C LEU A 308 2.09 -1.80 20.31
N GLU A 309 2.12 -3.15 20.47
CA GLU A 309 1.10 -3.88 21.23
C GLU A 309 1.06 -3.42 22.69
N GLN A 310 2.24 -3.41 23.34
CA GLN A 310 2.36 -3.18 24.78
C GLN A 310 2.28 -1.72 25.16
N THR A 311 2.75 -0.82 24.29
CA THR A 311 2.85 0.61 24.55
C THR A 311 1.97 1.37 23.56
N ASP A 312 1.12 2.24 24.09
CA ASP A 312 0.38 3.18 23.26
C ASP A 312 1.26 4.41 22.98
N TYR A 313 1.86 4.47 21.79
CA TYR A 313 2.75 5.56 21.37
C TYR A 313 2.11 6.95 21.39
N LEU A 314 0.77 7.01 21.31
CA LEU A 314 0.03 8.26 21.23
C LEU A 314 -0.70 8.64 22.53
N LYS A 315 -0.59 7.81 23.57
CA LYS A 315 -1.25 8.07 24.86
C LYS A 315 -0.96 9.46 25.43
N CYS A 316 0.25 9.96 25.21
CA CYS A 316 0.67 11.26 25.75
C CYS A 316 0.25 12.44 24.86
N SER A 317 -0.19 12.22 23.61
CA SER A 317 -0.63 13.29 22.71
C SER A 317 -2.02 13.83 23.07
N GLY A 318 -2.86 13.00 23.74
CA GLY A 318 -4.20 13.36 24.17
C GLY A 318 -5.24 13.50 23.06
N ASP A 319 -4.83 13.41 21.78
CA ASP A 319 -5.73 13.64 20.63
C ASP A 319 -6.44 12.38 20.17
N TRP A 320 -5.81 11.21 20.35
CA TRP A 320 -6.34 9.94 19.88
C TRP A 320 -6.46 8.89 20.98
N LEU A 321 -7.48 8.06 20.87
CA LEU A 321 -7.68 6.87 21.69
C LEU A 321 -7.39 5.64 20.85
N ARG A 322 -6.53 4.75 21.35
CA ARG A 322 -6.38 3.42 20.79
C ARG A 322 -7.62 2.59 21.11
N THR A 323 -8.41 2.27 20.08
CA THR A 323 -9.69 1.56 20.21
C THR A 323 -9.52 0.05 20.20
N ASP A 324 -8.50 -0.44 19.49
CA ASP A 324 -8.15 -1.86 19.45
C ASP A 324 -6.67 -2.04 19.11
N VAL A 325 -6.09 -3.18 19.49
CA VAL A 325 -4.75 -3.60 19.12
C VAL A 325 -4.68 -5.12 19.07
N GLN A 326 -4.14 -5.65 17.99
CA GLN A 326 -3.97 -7.08 17.81
C GLN A 326 -2.54 -7.39 17.36
N TYR A 327 -1.92 -8.35 18.02
CA TYR A 327 -0.59 -8.86 17.71
C TYR A 327 -0.70 -10.28 17.16
N CYS A 328 -0.04 -10.52 16.04
CA CYS A 328 0.04 -11.83 15.39
C CYS A 328 1.51 -12.23 15.26
N ARG A 329 1.80 -13.48 15.59
CA ARG A 329 3.09 -14.09 15.33
C ARG A 329 2.96 -15.09 14.18
N PHE A 330 3.59 -14.76 13.08
CA PHE A 330 3.77 -15.66 11.95
C PHE A 330 5.09 -16.44 12.07
N LYS A 331 5.32 -17.38 11.17
CA LYS A 331 6.56 -18.19 11.20
C LYS A 331 7.83 -17.36 11.02
N ASN A 332 7.78 -16.32 10.18
CA ASN A 332 8.93 -15.49 9.86
C ASN A 332 8.78 -14.03 10.28
N TYR A 333 7.58 -13.57 10.66
CA TYR A 333 7.27 -12.17 10.96
C TYR A 333 6.44 -12.06 12.22
N ASP A 334 6.63 -10.96 12.92
CA ASP A 334 5.70 -10.46 13.91
C ASP A 334 4.92 -9.28 13.30
N LEU A 335 3.62 -9.20 13.55
CA LEU A 335 2.72 -8.13 13.10
C LEU A 335 1.96 -7.57 14.28
N THR A 336 1.86 -6.26 14.36
CA THR A 336 0.85 -5.59 15.19
C THR A 336 0.00 -4.67 14.32
N CYS A 337 -1.32 -4.74 14.53
CA CYS A 337 -2.31 -3.87 13.92
C CYS A 337 -3.02 -3.12 15.05
N ALA A 338 -2.93 -1.79 15.06
CA ALA A 338 -3.50 -0.92 16.09
C ALA A 338 -4.45 0.11 15.47
N PHE A 339 -5.65 0.24 16.05
CA PHE A 339 -6.72 1.10 15.58
C PHE A 339 -6.87 2.30 16.51
N TYR A 340 -7.03 3.49 15.92
CA TYR A 340 -7.13 4.75 16.65
C TYR A 340 -8.30 5.59 16.15
N SER A 341 -8.95 6.27 17.08
CA SER A 341 -9.97 7.28 16.79
C SER A 341 -9.68 8.54 17.61
N ARG A 342 -9.93 9.71 17.00
CA ARG A 342 -9.84 10.98 17.73
C ARG A 342 -10.96 11.06 18.76
N PHE A 343 -10.66 11.61 19.92
CA PHE A 343 -11.70 11.89 20.90
C PHE A 343 -12.75 12.81 20.28
N PRO A 344 -14.05 12.59 20.51
CA PRO A 344 -15.05 13.57 20.16
C PRO A 344 -14.76 14.85 20.95
N SER A 345 -14.47 15.93 20.21
CA SER A 345 -14.36 17.28 20.75
C SER A 345 -15.74 17.85 21.02
#